data_10f22eea999de39cc793f2afbded7dc8
#
_entry.id   10f22eea999de39cc793f2afbded7dc8
#
_cell.length_a   1.000
_cell.length_b   1.000
_cell.length_c   1.000
_cell.angle_alpha   90.00
_cell.angle_beta   90.00
_cell.angle_gamma   90.00
#
_symmetry.space_group_name_H-M   'P 1'
#
loop_
_entity.id
_entity.type
_entity.pdbx_description
1 polymer ?
#
loop_
_entity_poly.entity_id
_entity_poly.type
_entity_poly.pdbx_seq_one_letter_code
_entity_poly.pdbx_strand_id
1 'polypeptide(L)'
;METAQAALYVVIVLVALALAFDFMNGFHDAANSIATVVSTGVLKPGQAVLFAAFFNFVALFVFHLSVATTVGKNIVQPGIVDTHVVFGALTGAISWNVITWWWGIPSSSSHALIGGIVGAVIAKAGIAALLAAGILKTVLFIFVSPTLGFLLGGLMMVAVAWVCRRQRPMKVDKWFRRLQLVSAGAYSLGHGGNDAQKTIGIIWMLLIATGYTAAADKSPPGWVIVACYTAISLGTLMGGWRIVKTMGQRITKLKPVGGFCAETGGALTLFLATALGIPVSTTHTITGAIVGVGSTRSMASVNWGVAGTIVWAWIFTIPASAVIAAIGYWISLLLY
;
A
#
# COMPACT_ATOMS: atom_id res chain seq x y z
N MET A 1 -31.22 -21.11 0.27
CA MET A 1 -30.06 -22.03 0.18
C MET A 1 -29.19 -21.69 1.37
N GLU A 2 -29.15 -22.57 2.37
CA GLU A 2 -28.21 -22.46 3.48
C GLU A 2 -26.80 -22.55 2.87
N THR A 3 -26.06 -21.44 2.95
CA THR A 3 -24.63 -21.46 2.67
C THR A 3 -24.01 -22.37 3.73
N ALA A 4 -23.49 -23.54 3.30
CA ALA A 4 -22.79 -24.42 4.21
C ALA A 4 -21.67 -23.61 4.87
N GLN A 5 -21.79 -23.45 6.19
CA GLN A 5 -20.82 -22.67 6.96
C GLN A 5 -19.45 -23.36 6.81
N ALA A 6 -18.47 -22.67 6.27
CA ALA A 6 -17.12 -23.22 6.13
C ALA A 6 -16.62 -23.65 7.52
N ALA A 7 -15.89 -24.74 7.58
CA ALA A 7 -15.34 -25.23 8.83
C ALA A 7 -14.50 -24.11 9.49
N LEU A 8 -14.75 -23.86 10.76
CA LEU A 8 -14.15 -22.75 11.52
C LEU A 8 -12.62 -22.71 11.41
N TYR A 9 -11.97 -23.89 11.39
CA TYR A 9 -10.52 -23.96 11.27
C TYR A 9 -9.99 -23.39 9.94
N VAL A 10 -10.73 -23.58 8.82
CA VAL A 10 -10.37 -23.02 7.51
C VAL A 10 -10.43 -21.49 7.58
N VAL A 11 -11.47 -20.94 8.17
CA VAL A 11 -11.63 -19.48 8.33
C VAL A 11 -10.52 -18.92 9.20
N ILE A 12 -10.17 -19.57 10.32
CA ILE A 12 -9.07 -19.14 11.20
C ILE A 12 -7.75 -19.14 10.44
N VAL A 13 -7.44 -20.18 9.68
CA VAL A 13 -6.20 -20.26 8.88
C VAL A 13 -6.15 -19.17 7.83
N LEU A 14 -7.26 -18.89 7.14
CA LEU A 14 -7.31 -17.84 6.11
C LEU A 14 -7.22 -16.43 6.71
N VAL A 15 -7.82 -16.20 7.88
CA VAL A 15 -7.64 -14.94 8.62
C VAL A 15 -6.17 -14.78 9.05
N ALA A 16 -5.54 -15.84 9.57
CA ALA A 16 -4.12 -15.80 9.91
C ALA A 16 -3.24 -15.52 8.67
N LEU A 17 -3.56 -16.11 7.52
CA LEU A 17 -2.88 -15.87 6.25
C LEU A 17 -3.08 -14.41 5.78
N ALA A 18 -4.28 -13.85 5.94
CA ALA A 18 -4.55 -12.44 5.63
C ALA A 18 -3.78 -11.49 6.55
N LEU A 19 -3.69 -11.79 7.84
CA LEU A 19 -2.87 -11.02 8.78
C LEU A 19 -1.37 -11.16 8.48
N ALA A 20 -0.92 -12.34 8.03
CA ALA A 20 0.45 -12.54 7.54
C ALA A 20 0.73 -11.72 6.27
N PHE A 21 -0.25 -11.63 5.35
CA PHE A 21 -0.15 -10.70 4.21
C PHE A 21 -0.03 -9.25 4.67
N ASP A 22 -0.82 -8.81 5.65
CA ASP A 22 -0.80 -7.43 6.14
C ASP A 22 0.51 -7.11 6.88
N PHE A 23 1.03 -8.07 7.65
CA PHE A 23 2.37 -7.98 8.23
C PHE A 23 3.45 -7.87 7.12
N MET A 24 3.36 -8.71 6.08
CA MET A 24 4.28 -8.66 4.94
C MET A 24 4.15 -7.36 4.16
N ASN A 25 2.94 -6.82 4.02
CA ASN A 25 2.68 -5.50 3.44
C ASN A 25 3.39 -4.40 4.26
N GLY A 26 3.19 -4.36 5.58
CA GLY A 26 3.88 -3.42 6.47
C GLY A 26 5.41 -3.54 6.39
N PHE A 27 5.93 -4.76 6.31
CA PHE A 27 7.36 -5.04 6.17
C PHE A 27 7.90 -4.61 4.80
N HIS A 28 7.24 -4.96 3.72
CA HIS A 28 7.62 -4.63 2.35
C HIS A 28 7.56 -3.11 2.12
N ASP A 29 6.46 -2.50 2.54
CA ASP A 29 6.12 -1.11 2.28
C ASP A 29 6.60 -0.14 3.39
N ALA A 30 7.30 -0.64 4.44
CA ALA A 30 7.99 0.23 5.40
C ALA A 30 8.83 1.30 4.70
N ALA A 31 9.45 0.93 3.57
CA ALA A 31 10.27 1.83 2.76
C ALA A 31 9.52 3.09 2.32
N ASN A 32 8.21 2.99 2.05
CA ASN A 32 7.38 4.11 1.62
C ASN A 32 7.33 5.22 2.68
N SER A 33 7.29 4.82 3.95
CA SER A 33 7.20 5.72 5.10
C SER A 33 8.55 6.19 5.61
N ILE A 34 9.63 5.40 5.42
CA ILE A 34 10.91 5.70 6.09
C ILE A 34 12.07 6.03 5.15
N ALA A 35 12.00 5.68 3.85
CA ALA A 35 13.14 5.85 2.94
C ALA A 35 13.61 7.30 2.85
N THR A 36 12.69 8.25 2.81
CA THR A 36 12.97 9.68 2.74
C THR A 36 13.62 10.21 4.03
N VAL A 37 13.01 9.93 5.19
CA VAL A 37 13.48 10.45 6.49
C VAL A 37 14.81 9.81 6.94
N VAL A 38 15.08 8.57 6.52
CA VAL A 38 16.35 7.89 6.74
C VAL A 38 17.43 8.40 5.79
N SER A 39 17.11 8.54 4.49
CA SER A 39 18.08 9.00 3.48
C SER A 39 18.53 10.45 3.69
N THR A 40 17.64 11.30 4.21
CA THR A 40 17.98 12.70 4.58
C THR A 40 18.69 12.80 5.93
N GLY A 41 18.81 11.71 6.68
CA GLY A 41 19.48 11.67 7.98
C GLY A 41 18.70 12.42 9.09
N VAL A 42 17.39 12.56 8.95
CA VAL A 42 16.54 13.19 9.98
C VAL A 42 16.27 12.23 11.13
N LEU A 43 16.02 10.96 10.82
CA LEU A 43 15.89 9.87 11.80
C LEU A 43 16.91 8.76 11.52
N LYS A 44 17.40 8.12 12.59
CA LYS A 44 18.15 6.88 12.47
C LYS A 44 17.21 5.73 12.07
N PRO A 45 17.69 4.69 11.39
CA PRO A 45 16.85 3.58 10.89
C PRO A 45 15.88 3.02 11.94
N GLY A 46 16.36 2.65 13.14
CA GLY A 46 15.49 2.10 14.20
C GLY A 46 14.46 3.09 14.72
N GLN A 47 14.80 4.39 14.76
CA GLN A 47 13.83 5.43 15.15
C GLN A 47 12.76 5.63 14.07
N ALA A 48 13.15 5.52 12.80
CA ALA A 48 12.25 5.71 11.67
C ALA A 48 11.17 4.62 11.59
N VAL A 49 11.55 3.34 11.79
CA VAL A 49 10.57 2.23 11.79
C VAL A 49 9.62 2.33 12.97
N LEU A 50 10.11 2.67 14.17
CA LEU A 50 9.26 2.85 15.34
C LEU A 50 8.27 4.01 15.14
N PHE A 51 8.76 5.12 14.61
CA PHE A 51 7.95 6.30 14.29
C PHE A 51 6.86 5.98 13.25
N ALA A 52 7.24 5.33 12.15
CA ALA A 52 6.30 4.95 11.10
C ALA A 52 5.25 3.94 11.58
N ALA A 53 5.67 2.91 12.33
CA ALA A 53 4.77 1.92 12.90
C ALA A 53 3.75 2.54 13.86
N PHE A 54 4.18 3.48 14.68
CA PHE A 54 3.29 4.22 15.57
C PHE A 54 2.20 4.97 14.77
N PHE A 55 2.56 5.72 13.73
CA PHE A 55 1.59 6.45 12.93
C PHE A 55 0.72 5.54 12.05
N ASN A 56 1.24 4.41 11.58
CA ASN A 56 0.44 3.38 10.91
C ASN A 56 -0.66 2.86 11.83
N PHE A 57 -0.35 2.60 13.11
CA PHE A 57 -1.34 2.16 14.10
C PHE A 57 -2.35 3.27 14.43
N VAL A 58 -1.88 4.50 14.63
CA VAL A 58 -2.74 5.66 14.94
C VAL A 58 -3.75 5.93 13.83
N ALA A 59 -3.48 5.54 12.59
CA ALA A 59 -4.39 5.66 11.46
C ALA A 59 -5.75 4.97 11.69
N LEU A 60 -5.80 3.93 12.56
CA LEU A 60 -7.03 3.30 13.04
C LEU A 60 -8.08 4.31 13.57
N PHE A 61 -7.62 5.38 14.22
CA PHE A 61 -8.49 6.37 14.87
C PHE A 61 -8.81 7.58 13.97
N VAL A 62 -8.19 7.67 12.80
CA VAL A 62 -8.23 8.87 11.94
C VAL A 62 -9.13 8.66 10.72
N PHE A 63 -9.10 7.47 10.12
CA PHE A 63 -9.76 7.23 8.84
C PHE A 63 -11.04 6.40 8.96
N HIS A 64 -12.04 6.76 8.13
CA HIS A 64 -13.21 5.91 7.90
C HIS A 64 -12.84 4.71 7.04
N LEU A 65 -13.60 3.61 7.15
CA LEU A 65 -13.34 2.34 6.48
C LEU A 65 -13.83 2.30 5.02
N SER A 66 -13.68 3.41 4.30
CA SER A 66 -14.17 3.55 2.92
C SER A 66 -13.41 2.65 1.94
N VAL A 67 -12.10 2.47 2.12
CA VAL A 67 -11.28 1.58 1.28
C VAL A 67 -11.62 0.12 1.57
N ALA A 68 -11.83 -0.25 2.84
CA ALA A 68 -12.23 -1.60 3.23
C ALA A 68 -13.58 -1.99 2.58
N THR A 69 -14.54 -1.05 2.52
CA THR A 69 -15.82 -1.26 1.84
C THR A 69 -15.62 -1.49 0.34
N THR A 70 -14.75 -0.72 -0.31
CA THR A 70 -14.46 -0.90 -1.74
C THR A 70 -13.87 -2.28 -2.02
N VAL A 71 -12.85 -2.69 -1.27
CA VAL A 71 -12.21 -4.00 -1.45
C VAL A 71 -13.16 -5.13 -1.09
N GLY A 72 -13.90 -5.01 0.01
CA GLY A 72 -14.75 -6.08 0.53
C GLY A 72 -16.04 -6.31 -0.26
N LYS A 73 -16.55 -5.29 -0.98
CA LYS A 73 -17.89 -5.36 -1.58
C LYS A 73 -17.97 -4.92 -3.05
N ASN A 74 -16.96 -4.20 -3.58
CA ASN A 74 -17.10 -3.52 -4.88
C ASN A 74 -16.11 -4.00 -5.96
N ILE A 75 -15.40 -5.12 -5.74
CA ILE A 75 -14.43 -5.69 -6.72
C ILE A 75 -14.99 -6.96 -7.38
N VAL A 76 -15.67 -7.80 -6.60
CA VAL A 76 -16.18 -9.11 -7.04
C VAL A 76 -17.68 -9.17 -6.86
N GLN A 77 -18.37 -9.85 -7.79
CA GLN A 77 -19.81 -10.07 -7.68
C GLN A 77 -20.16 -10.86 -6.40
N PRO A 78 -21.27 -10.53 -5.73
CA PRO A 78 -21.74 -11.28 -4.56
C PRO A 78 -21.89 -12.77 -4.85
N GLY A 79 -21.48 -13.62 -3.89
CA GLY A 79 -21.63 -15.09 -4.00
C GLY A 79 -20.53 -15.79 -4.81
N ILE A 80 -19.60 -15.06 -5.44
CA ILE A 80 -18.47 -15.66 -6.15
C ILE A 80 -17.30 -16.00 -5.20
N VAL A 81 -17.09 -15.16 -4.20
CA VAL A 81 -16.00 -15.34 -3.23
C VAL A 81 -16.30 -16.51 -2.31
N ASP A 82 -15.32 -17.39 -2.14
CA ASP A 82 -15.27 -18.47 -1.16
C ASP A 82 -13.87 -18.58 -0.54
N THR A 83 -13.66 -19.59 0.27
CA THR A 83 -12.37 -19.85 0.93
C THR A 83 -11.24 -20.10 -0.06
N HIS A 84 -11.50 -20.77 -1.18
CA HIS A 84 -10.50 -21.07 -2.22
C HIS A 84 -10.05 -19.80 -2.95
N VAL A 85 -10.99 -18.90 -3.27
CA VAL A 85 -10.68 -17.61 -3.88
C VAL A 85 -9.80 -16.76 -2.94
N VAL A 86 -10.13 -16.70 -1.66
CA VAL A 86 -9.36 -15.94 -0.67
C VAL A 86 -7.97 -16.55 -0.48
N PHE A 87 -7.85 -17.88 -0.42
CA PHE A 87 -6.56 -18.57 -0.35
C PHE A 87 -5.69 -18.25 -1.57
N GLY A 88 -6.24 -18.40 -2.78
CA GLY A 88 -5.54 -18.07 -4.01
C GLY A 88 -5.08 -16.61 -4.07
N ALA A 89 -5.96 -15.67 -3.71
CA ALA A 89 -5.66 -14.24 -3.70
C ALA A 89 -4.50 -13.90 -2.75
N LEU A 90 -4.54 -14.42 -1.53
CA LEU A 90 -3.51 -14.16 -0.52
C LEU A 90 -2.17 -14.82 -0.87
N THR A 91 -2.19 -16.06 -1.35
CA THR A 91 -0.95 -16.75 -1.78
C THR A 91 -0.30 -16.02 -2.96
N GLY A 92 -1.08 -15.54 -3.94
CA GLY A 92 -0.57 -14.73 -5.04
C GLY A 92 0.09 -13.44 -4.57
N ALA A 93 -0.59 -12.72 -3.69
CA ALA A 93 -0.10 -11.45 -3.16
C ALA A 93 1.15 -11.61 -2.29
N ILE A 94 1.15 -12.57 -1.36
CA ILE A 94 2.30 -12.85 -0.48
C ILE A 94 3.51 -13.28 -1.31
N SER A 95 3.32 -14.24 -2.21
CA SER A 95 4.43 -14.75 -3.05
C SER A 95 5.06 -13.64 -3.87
N TRP A 96 4.25 -12.77 -4.50
CA TRP A 96 4.77 -11.64 -5.27
C TRP A 96 5.52 -10.62 -4.39
N ASN A 97 4.98 -10.31 -3.20
CA ASN A 97 5.65 -9.42 -2.25
C ASN A 97 7.00 -10.00 -1.77
N VAL A 98 7.08 -11.31 -1.51
CA VAL A 98 8.34 -11.99 -1.14
C VAL A 98 9.36 -11.91 -2.28
N ILE A 99 8.95 -12.20 -3.51
CA ILE A 99 9.80 -12.17 -4.71
C ILE A 99 10.39 -10.75 -4.90
N THR A 100 9.53 -9.74 -4.90
CA THR A 100 9.96 -8.34 -5.13
C THR A 100 10.79 -7.79 -3.99
N TRP A 101 10.47 -8.15 -2.74
CA TRP A 101 11.30 -7.82 -1.59
C TRP A 101 12.69 -8.46 -1.69
N TRP A 102 12.77 -9.74 -2.10
CA TRP A 102 14.04 -10.44 -2.24
C TRP A 102 14.97 -9.74 -3.22
N TRP A 103 14.44 -9.22 -4.31
CA TRP A 103 15.19 -8.46 -5.31
C TRP A 103 15.37 -6.97 -4.95
N GLY A 104 14.73 -6.49 -3.90
CA GLY A 104 14.76 -5.08 -3.48
C GLY A 104 14.08 -4.14 -4.47
N ILE A 105 13.06 -4.66 -5.17
CA ILE A 105 12.26 -3.92 -6.16
C ILE A 105 11.04 -3.32 -5.46
N PRO A 106 10.87 -1.98 -5.47
CA PRO A 106 9.67 -1.34 -4.93
C PRO A 106 8.45 -1.63 -5.80
N SER A 107 7.76 -2.71 -5.51
CA SER A 107 6.46 -3.04 -6.11
C SER A 107 5.32 -2.55 -5.21
N SER A 108 4.08 -2.79 -5.61
CA SER A 108 2.89 -2.41 -4.85
C SER A 108 2.22 -3.62 -4.24
N SER A 109 2.23 -3.74 -2.92
CA SER A 109 1.48 -4.77 -2.19
C SER A 109 -0.03 -4.69 -2.47
N SER A 110 -0.54 -3.46 -2.67
CA SER A 110 -1.94 -3.23 -3.06
C SER A 110 -2.29 -3.83 -4.40
N HIS A 111 -1.43 -3.62 -5.40
CA HIS A 111 -1.63 -4.19 -6.74
C HIS A 111 -1.44 -5.71 -6.72
N ALA A 112 -0.53 -6.23 -5.91
CA ALA A 112 -0.36 -7.65 -5.71
C ALA A 112 -1.64 -8.30 -5.14
N LEU A 113 -2.30 -7.65 -4.16
CA LEU A 113 -3.56 -8.13 -3.61
C LEU A 113 -4.71 -8.05 -4.63
N ILE A 114 -4.86 -6.93 -5.34
CA ILE A 114 -5.89 -6.79 -6.37
C ILE A 114 -5.66 -7.80 -7.50
N GLY A 115 -4.43 -7.94 -7.97
CA GLY A 115 -4.06 -8.96 -8.95
C GLY A 115 -4.38 -10.37 -8.46
N GLY A 116 -4.08 -10.64 -7.20
CA GLY A 116 -4.42 -11.90 -6.54
C GLY A 116 -5.93 -12.19 -6.53
N ILE A 117 -6.75 -11.21 -6.14
CA ILE A 117 -8.22 -11.33 -6.18
C ILE A 117 -8.69 -11.58 -7.62
N VAL A 118 -8.23 -10.77 -8.57
CA VAL A 118 -8.60 -10.89 -9.99
C VAL A 118 -8.23 -12.27 -10.54
N GLY A 119 -7.00 -12.75 -10.28
CA GLY A 119 -6.54 -14.04 -10.77
C GLY A 119 -7.32 -15.24 -10.21
N ALA A 120 -7.57 -15.25 -8.91
CA ALA A 120 -8.34 -16.30 -8.25
C ALA A 120 -9.81 -16.32 -8.71
N VAL A 121 -10.43 -15.14 -8.85
CA VAL A 121 -11.82 -15.01 -9.34
C VAL A 121 -11.93 -15.44 -10.81
N ILE A 122 -11.00 -15.06 -11.67
CA ILE A 122 -10.99 -15.49 -13.08
C ILE A 122 -10.82 -17.01 -13.18
N ALA A 123 -9.94 -17.60 -12.37
CA ALA A 123 -9.75 -19.05 -12.34
C ALA A 123 -11.01 -19.81 -11.91
N LYS A 124 -11.83 -19.22 -11.01
CA LYS A 124 -13.08 -19.81 -10.51
C LYS A 124 -14.25 -19.62 -11.48
N ALA A 125 -14.49 -18.37 -11.91
CA ALA A 125 -15.77 -17.98 -12.51
C ALA A 125 -15.62 -17.12 -13.78
N GLY A 126 -14.38 -16.88 -14.23
CA GLY A 126 -14.13 -16.06 -15.41
C GLY A 126 -14.19 -14.56 -15.14
N ILE A 127 -13.86 -13.77 -16.17
CA ILE A 127 -13.75 -12.30 -16.08
C ILE A 127 -15.09 -11.60 -15.78
N ALA A 128 -16.21 -12.19 -16.20
CA ALA A 128 -17.55 -11.64 -15.99
C ALA A 128 -17.95 -11.58 -14.49
N ALA A 129 -17.26 -12.32 -13.62
CA ALA A 129 -17.47 -12.29 -12.18
C ALA A 129 -16.89 -11.06 -11.48
N LEU A 130 -16.09 -10.27 -12.19
CA LEU A 130 -15.51 -9.03 -11.69
C LEU A 130 -16.45 -7.84 -11.89
N LEU A 131 -16.49 -6.94 -10.91
CA LEU A 131 -17.24 -5.69 -11.00
C LEU A 131 -16.39 -4.63 -11.73
N ALA A 132 -16.72 -4.37 -12.99
CA ALA A 132 -15.95 -3.48 -13.86
C ALA A 132 -15.70 -2.09 -13.25
N ALA A 133 -16.69 -1.51 -12.55
CA ALA A 133 -16.56 -0.19 -11.95
C ALA A 133 -15.47 -0.13 -10.87
N GLY A 134 -15.40 -1.14 -9.99
CA GLY A 134 -14.36 -1.22 -8.93
C GLY A 134 -12.97 -1.45 -9.51
N ILE A 135 -12.85 -2.34 -10.49
CA ILE A 135 -11.60 -2.63 -11.19
C ILE A 135 -11.11 -1.39 -11.97
N LEU A 136 -11.98 -0.77 -12.77
CA LEU A 136 -11.62 0.41 -13.55
C LEU A 136 -11.16 1.57 -12.67
N LYS A 137 -11.85 1.81 -11.55
CA LYS A 137 -11.46 2.81 -10.57
C LYS A 137 -10.06 2.54 -10.02
N THR A 138 -9.77 1.28 -9.66
CA THR A 138 -8.45 0.88 -9.17
C THR A 138 -7.38 1.05 -10.26
N VAL A 139 -7.64 0.59 -11.47
CA VAL A 139 -6.70 0.70 -12.61
C VAL A 139 -6.43 2.17 -12.95
N LEU A 140 -7.44 3.03 -12.97
CA LEU A 140 -7.26 4.47 -13.20
C LEU A 140 -6.29 5.08 -12.17
N PHE A 141 -6.43 4.71 -10.90
CA PHE A 141 -5.59 5.26 -9.83
C PHE A 141 -4.17 4.68 -9.79
N ILE A 142 -3.88 3.62 -10.57
CA ILE A 142 -2.49 3.18 -10.83
C ILE A 142 -1.69 4.31 -11.49
N PHE A 143 -2.33 5.06 -12.40
CA PHE A 143 -1.72 6.18 -13.11
C PHE A 143 -1.91 7.51 -12.37
N VAL A 144 -3.09 7.74 -11.80
CA VAL A 144 -3.43 8.99 -11.14
C VAL A 144 -2.61 9.21 -9.87
N SER A 145 -2.42 8.18 -9.03
CA SER A 145 -1.74 8.36 -7.75
C SER A 145 -0.26 8.75 -7.87
N PRO A 146 0.57 8.13 -8.73
CA PRO A 146 1.95 8.59 -8.91
C PRO A 146 2.02 9.95 -9.61
N THR A 147 1.09 10.25 -10.52
CA THR A 147 1.02 11.56 -11.19
C THR A 147 0.68 12.66 -10.19
N LEU A 148 -0.30 12.46 -9.32
CA LEU A 148 -0.62 13.40 -8.25
C LEU A 148 0.55 13.56 -7.28
N GLY A 149 1.17 12.46 -6.87
CA GLY A 149 2.39 12.50 -6.05
C GLY A 149 3.49 13.34 -6.71
N PHE A 150 3.77 13.10 -7.99
CA PHE A 150 4.75 13.85 -8.77
C PHE A 150 4.43 15.34 -8.82
N LEU A 151 3.21 15.70 -9.16
CA LEU A 151 2.78 17.09 -9.29
C LEU A 151 2.79 17.79 -7.93
N LEU A 152 2.19 17.20 -6.90
CA LEU A 152 2.09 17.81 -5.56
C LEU A 152 3.47 17.91 -4.90
N GLY A 153 4.30 16.88 -4.99
CA GLY A 153 5.68 16.93 -4.48
C GLY A 153 6.53 17.99 -5.20
N GLY A 154 6.44 18.05 -6.53
CA GLY A 154 7.13 19.04 -7.35
C GLY A 154 6.65 20.47 -7.07
N LEU A 155 5.34 20.71 -7.08
CA LEU A 155 4.76 22.01 -6.79
C LEU A 155 5.11 22.49 -5.37
N MET A 156 5.05 21.59 -4.39
CA MET A 156 5.45 21.91 -3.01
C MET A 156 6.93 22.32 -2.96
N MET A 157 7.80 21.60 -3.68
CA MET A 157 9.22 21.95 -3.72
C MET A 157 9.48 23.30 -4.34
N VAL A 158 8.78 23.66 -5.43
CA VAL A 158 8.87 24.97 -6.07
C VAL A 158 8.36 26.06 -5.11
N ALA A 159 7.21 25.85 -4.48
CA ALA A 159 6.63 26.80 -3.52
C ALA A 159 7.57 27.06 -2.34
N VAL A 160 8.11 25.99 -1.74
CA VAL A 160 9.06 26.09 -0.64
C VAL A 160 10.35 26.81 -1.07
N ALA A 161 10.89 26.50 -2.25
CA ALA A 161 12.07 27.15 -2.78
C ALA A 161 11.83 28.67 -2.97
N TRP A 162 10.66 29.04 -3.44
CA TRP A 162 10.29 30.45 -3.61
C TRP A 162 10.12 31.20 -2.27
N VAL A 163 9.44 30.60 -1.30
CA VAL A 163 9.24 31.15 0.04
C VAL A 163 10.59 31.28 0.78
N CYS A 164 11.45 30.28 0.66
CA CYS A 164 12.72 30.24 1.37
C CYS A 164 13.89 30.93 0.62
N ARG A 165 13.67 31.48 -0.58
CA ARG A 165 14.73 32.02 -1.46
C ARG A 165 15.64 33.07 -0.81
N ARG A 166 15.13 33.79 0.20
CA ARG A 166 15.88 34.85 0.93
C ARG A 166 16.45 34.35 2.25
N GLN A 167 16.22 33.09 2.62
CA GLN A 167 16.68 32.54 3.89
C GLN A 167 18.07 31.89 3.75
N ARG A 168 18.83 31.88 4.85
CA ARG A 168 20.13 31.21 4.90
C ARG A 168 19.95 29.68 4.80
N PRO A 169 20.74 28.96 3.97
CA PRO A 169 20.58 27.52 3.78
C PRO A 169 20.59 26.70 5.07
N MET A 170 21.46 27.04 6.03
CA MET A 170 21.53 26.38 7.34
C MET A 170 20.23 26.52 8.15
N LYS A 171 19.57 27.69 8.07
CA LYS A 171 18.31 27.94 8.76
C LYS A 171 17.16 27.12 8.14
N VAL A 172 17.15 27.06 6.81
CA VAL A 172 16.20 26.22 6.05
C VAL A 172 16.38 24.74 6.41
N ASP A 173 17.62 24.23 6.39
CA ASP A 173 17.90 22.83 6.75
C ASP A 173 17.41 22.51 8.16
N LYS A 174 17.70 23.38 9.15
CA LYS A 174 17.24 23.20 10.54
C LYS A 174 15.72 23.17 10.68
N TRP A 175 14.99 24.00 9.93
CA TRP A 175 13.54 24.00 9.94
C TRP A 175 12.98 22.73 9.31
N PHE A 176 13.47 22.37 8.14
CA PHE A 176 12.93 21.24 7.40
C PHE A 176 13.29 19.88 8.01
N ARG A 177 14.35 19.77 8.79
CA ARG A 177 14.57 18.58 9.63
C ARG A 177 13.44 18.36 10.65
N ARG A 178 12.84 19.42 11.19
CA ARG A 178 11.69 19.30 12.11
C ARG A 178 10.38 19.10 11.36
N LEU A 179 10.17 19.86 10.29
CA LEU A 179 8.95 19.75 9.47
C LEU A 179 8.86 18.38 8.78
N GLN A 180 9.99 17.79 8.43
CA GLN A 180 10.01 16.45 7.84
C GLN A 180 9.53 15.37 8.82
N LEU A 181 9.66 15.55 10.13
CA LEU A 181 9.01 14.65 11.09
C LEU A 181 7.48 14.72 11.00
N VAL A 182 6.93 15.91 10.80
CA VAL A 182 5.48 16.10 10.64
C VAL A 182 5.00 15.46 9.34
N SER A 183 5.69 15.70 8.22
CA SER A 183 5.32 15.11 6.93
C SER A 183 5.48 13.59 6.89
N ALA A 184 6.54 13.06 7.50
CA ALA A 184 6.75 11.61 7.62
C ALA A 184 5.65 10.95 8.47
N GLY A 185 5.24 11.59 9.57
CA GLY A 185 4.10 11.14 10.37
C GLY A 185 2.80 11.18 9.58
N ALA A 186 2.51 12.26 8.88
CA ALA A 186 1.33 12.38 8.02
C ALA A 186 1.33 11.34 6.89
N TYR A 187 2.49 11.10 6.26
CA TYR A 187 2.61 10.07 5.23
C TYR A 187 2.36 8.66 5.80
N SER A 188 2.95 8.34 6.96
CA SER A 188 2.74 7.06 7.63
C SER A 188 1.28 6.87 8.06
N LEU A 189 0.59 7.91 8.54
CA LEU A 189 -0.86 7.91 8.77
C LEU A 189 -1.62 7.55 7.49
N GLY A 190 -1.32 8.21 6.38
CA GLY A 190 -1.96 7.92 5.08
C GLY A 190 -1.68 6.51 4.58
N HIS A 191 -0.45 6.02 4.80
CA HIS A 191 -0.04 4.65 4.45
C HIS A 191 -0.85 3.62 5.23
N GLY A 192 -0.83 3.65 6.57
CA GLY A 192 -1.62 2.75 7.41
C GLY A 192 -3.12 2.86 7.12
N GLY A 193 -3.63 4.09 6.96
CA GLY A 193 -5.03 4.37 6.68
C GLY A 193 -5.54 3.83 5.34
N ASN A 194 -4.69 3.70 4.32
CA ASN A 194 -5.06 3.10 3.04
C ASN A 194 -4.78 1.59 3.00
N ASP A 195 -3.60 1.17 3.47
CA ASP A 195 -3.12 -0.19 3.25
C ASP A 195 -3.73 -1.22 4.21
N ALA A 196 -3.86 -0.94 5.51
CA ALA A 196 -4.53 -1.86 6.43
C ALA A 196 -5.99 -2.11 6.03
N GLN A 197 -6.68 -1.10 5.49
CA GLN A 197 -8.06 -1.24 5.06
C GLN A 197 -8.25 -2.25 3.91
N LYS A 198 -7.24 -2.53 3.11
CA LYS A 198 -7.32 -3.53 2.04
C LYS A 198 -7.39 -4.94 2.64
N THR A 199 -6.57 -5.21 3.66
CA THR A 199 -6.62 -6.47 4.38
C THR A 199 -7.89 -6.60 5.21
N ILE A 200 -8.36 -5.55 5.84
CA ILE A 200 -9.68 -5.51 6.48
C ILE A 200 -10.76 -5.90 5.48
N GLY A 201 -10.71 -5.36 4.25
CA GLY A 201 -11.68 -5.66 3.19
C GLY A 201 -11.69 -7.13 2.78
N ILE A 202 -10.51 -7.78 2.62
CA ILE A 202 -10.46 -9.19 2.23
C ILE A 202 -10.89 -10.12 3.37
N ILE A 203 -10.55 -9.82 4.63
CA ILE A 203 -11.06 -10.58 5.79
C ILE A 203 -12.58 -10.40 5.89
N TRP A 204 -13.10 -9.20 5.70
CA TRP A 204 -14.54 -8.96 5.72
C TRP A 204 -15.26 -9.72 4.61
N MET A 205 -14.70 -9.71 3.39
CA MET A 205 -15.18 -10.50 2.26
C MET A 205 -15.23 -12.01 2.59
N LEU A 206 -14.17 -12.54 3.22
CA LEU A 206 -14.11 -13.93 3.70
C LEU A 206 -15.23 -14.23 4.72
N LEU A 207 -15.38 -13.37 5.73
CA LEU A 207 -16.38 -13.56 6.80
C LEU A 207 -17.80 -13.50 6.26
N ILE A 208 -18.08 -12.64 5.27
CA ILE A 208 -19.37 -12.59 4.57
C ILE A 208 -19.58 -13.89 3.78
N ALA A 209 -18.59 -14.32 3.00
CA ALA A 209 -18.67 -15.50 2.15
C ALA A 209 -18.88 -16.79 2.96
N THR A 210 -18.38 -16.84 4.19
CA THR A 210 -18.47 -17.99 5.08
C THR A 210 -19.61 -17.90 6.10
N GLY A 211 -20.43 -16.83 6.05
CA GLY A 211 -21.61 -16.67 6.90
C GLY A 211 -21.33 -16.22 8.34
N TYR A 212 -20.10 -15.83 8.67
CA TYR A 212 -19.75 -15.30 10.00
C TYR A 212 -20.12 -13.82 10.20
N THR A 213 -20.38 -13.07 9.11
CA THR A 213 -20.96 -11.72 9.13
C THR A 213 -22.00 -11.61 8.04
N ALA A 214 -23.01 -10.76 8.26
CA ALA A 214 -24.03 -10.53 7.25
C ALA A 214 -23.53 -9.61 6.13
N ALA A 215 -23.94 -9.88 4.89
CA ALA A 215 -23.64 -8.99 3.76
C ALA A 215 -24.25 -7.58 3.92
N ALA A 216 -25.35 -7.49 4.71
CA ALA A 216 -26.02 -6.23 5.04
C ALA A 216 -25.28 -5.40 6.10
N ASP A 217 -24.28 -5.96 6.79
CA ASP A 217 -23.54 -5.25 7.82
C ASP A 217 -22.82 -4.03 7.20
N LYS A 218 -22.89 -2.91 7.92
CA LYS A 218 -22.31 -1.63 7.45
C LYS A 218 -20.82 -1.53 7.66
N SER A 219 -20.27 -2.34 8.55
CA SER A 219 -18.84 -2.31 8.92
C SER A 219 -18.33 -3.71 9.25
N PRO A 220 -17.02 -3.97 9.03
CA PRO A 220 -16.37 -5.19 9.48
C PRO A 220 -16.34 -5.26 11.02
N PRO A 221 -16.15 -6.46 11.60
CA PRO A 221 -16.02 -6.62 13.05
C PRO A 221 -14.84 -5.81 13.60
N GLY A 222 -15.00 -5.21 14.78
CA GLY A 222 -13.97 -4.36 15.39
C GLY A 222 -12.62 -5.07 15.63
N TRP A 223 -12.64 -6.36 15.96
CA TRP A 223 -11.41 -7.14 16.13
C TRP A 223 -10.59 -7.26 14.85
N VAL A 224 -11.25 -7.34 13.67
CA VAL A 224 -10.56 -7.38 12.36
C VAL A 224 -9.79 -6.09 12.15
N ILE A 225 -10.43 -4.96 12.47
CA ILE A 225 -9.82 -3.64 12.30
C ILE A 225 -8.56 -3.53 13.15
N VAL A 226 -8.66 -3.84 14.46
CA VAL A 226 -7.52 -3.77 15.38
C VAL A 226 -6.41 -4.74 14.96
N ALA A 227 -6.75 -5.97 14.58
CA ALA A 227 -5.79 -6.98 14.16
C ALA A 227 -4.98 -6.55 12.93
N CYS A 228 -5.65 -5.98 11.90
CA CYS A 228 -4.96 -5.51 10.69
C CYS A 228 -4.04 -4.32 10.98
N TYR A 229 -4.51 -3.29 11.68
CA TYR A 229 -3.64 -2.16 12.03
C TYR A 229 -2.47 -2.58 12.93
N THR A 230 -2.64 -3.59 13.77
CA THR A 230 -1.55 -4.18 14.55
C THR A 230 -0.57 -4.93 13.64
N ALA A 231 -1.07 -5.78 12.73
CA ALA A 231 -0.24 -6.58 11.85
C ALA A 231 0.64 -5.71 10.92
N ILE A 232 0.06 -4.71 10.26
CA ILE A 232 0.83 -3.81 9.38
C ILE A 232 1.86 -3.00 10.17
N SER A 233 1.53 -2.56 11.39
CA SER A 233 2.45 -1.82 12.24
C SER A 233 3.61 -2.67 12.71
N LEU A 234 3.37 -3.91 13.11
CA LEU A 234 4.42 -4.87 13.47
C LEU A 234 5.31 -5.20 12.27
N GLY A 235 4.73 -5.37 11.08
CA GLY A 235 5.50 -5.54 9.85
C GLY A 235 6.41 -4.34 9.57
N THR A 236 5.91 -3.12 9.74
CA THR A 236 6.67 -1.88 9.55
C THR A 236 7.88 -1.80 10.50
N LEU A 237 7.77 -2.30 11.73
CA LEU A 237 8.90 -2.35 12.68
C LEU A 237 10.09 -3.16 12.18
N MET A 238 9.86 -4.20 11.37
CA MET A 238 10.93 -5.02 10.80
C MET A 238 11.74 -4.29 9.72
N GLY A 239 11.12 -3.36 9.01
CA GLY A 239 11.71 -2.50 7.99
C GLY A 239 12.17 -3.24 6.73
N GLY A 240 11.69 -2.83 5.56
CA GLY A 240 12.08 -3.39 4.27
C GLY A 240 13.41 -2.81 3.76
N TRP A 241 14.52 -3.04 4.43
CA TRP A 241 15.80 -2.34 4.21
C TRP A 241 16.35 -2.41 2.78
N ARG A 242 16.08 -3.50 2.05
CA ARG A 242 16.48 -3.63 0.63
C ARG A 242 15.76 -2.59 -0.23
N ILE A 243 14.46 -2.41 -0.01
CA ILE A 243 13.62 -1.45 -0.73
C ILE A 243 13.91 -0.02 -0.26
N VAL A 244 14.14 0.19 1.05
CA VAL A 244 14.56 1.49 1.62
C VAL A 244 15.80 2.03 0.91
N LYS A 245 16.80 1.18 0.66
CA LYS A 245 18.02 1.57 -0.07
C LYS A 245 17.71 2.00 -1.50
N THR A 246 16.82 1.29 -2.19
CA THR A 246 16.44 1.62 -3.58
C THR A 246 15.70 2.96 -3.63
N MET A 247 14.68 3.15 -2.80
CA MET A 247 13.84 4.35 -2.82
C MET A 247 14.54 5.58 -2.26
N GLY A 248 15.29 5.42 -1.17
CA GLY A 248 15.91 6.54 -0.47
C GLY A 248 17.22 7.04 -1.08
N GLN A 249 17.94 6.19 -1.82
CA GLN A 249 19.29 6.52 -2.27
C GLN A 249 19.51 6.40 -3.78
N ARG A 250 18.73 5.56 -4.49
CA ARG A 250 18.98 5.26 -5.90
C ARG A 250 18.17 6.06 -6.89
N ILE A 251 16.99 6.60 -6.48
CA ILE A 251 16.11 7.39 -7.36
C ILE A 251 16.67 8.81 -7.50
N THR A 252 16.86 9.51 -6.38
CA THR A 252 17.43 10.85 -6.33
C THR A 252 17.99 11.15 -4.94
N LYS A 253 18.98 12.06 -4.84
CA LYS A 253 19.54 12.48 -3.55
C LYS A 253 18.70 13.58 -2.93
N LEU A 254 17.90 13.23 -1.93
CA LEU A 254 17.06 14.17 -1.19
C LEU A 254 17.84 14.86 -0.06
N LYS A 255 17.48 16.13 0.18
CA LYS A 255 17.77 16.88 1.41
C LYS A 255 16.49 16.92 2.27
N PRO A 256 16.55 17.32 3.56
CA PRO A 256 15.36 17.40 4.41
C PRO A 256 14.20 18.17 3.80
N VAL A 257 14.46 19.28 3.13
CA VAL A 257 13.43 20.05 2.41
C VAL A 257 12.75 19.23 1.30
N GLY A 258 13.51 18.45 0.55
CA GLY A 258 12.97 17.58 -0.50
C GLY A 258 12.18 16.40 0.08
N GLY A 259 12.67 15.80 1.17
CA GLY A 259 11.94 14.77 1.92
C GLY A 259 10.59 15.27 2.40
N PHE A 260 10.57 16.43 3.06
CA PHE A 260 9.33 17.10 3.49
C PHE A 260 8.35 17.30 2.33
N CYS A 261 8.81 17.81 1.18
CA CYS A 261 7.94 18.08 0.04
C CYS A 261 7.38 16.77 -0.58
N ALA A 262 8.21 15.73 -0.69
CA ALA A 262 7.79 14.44 -1.23
C ALA A 262 6.76 13.76 -0.31
N GLU A 263 7.05 13.70 0.99
CA GLU A 263 6.16 13.12 1.99
C GLU A 263 4.83 13.89 2.10
N THR A 264 4.87 15.23 2.07
CA THR A 264 3.65 16.06 2.10
C THR A 264 2.79 15.84 0.86
N GLY A 265 3.39 15.86 -0.34
CA GLY A 265 2.67 15.59 -1.59
C GLY A 265 2.08 14.19 -1.63
N GLY A 266 2.84 13.20 -1.15
CA GLY A 266 2.38 11.82 -1.00
C GLY A 266 1.23 11.70 0.01
N ALA A 267 1.35 12.30 1.20
CA ALA A 267 0.33 12.26 2.24
C ALA A 267 -0.99 12.87 1.77
N LEU A 268 -0.96 14.03 1.11
CA LEU A 268 -2.16 14.67 0.55
C LEU A 268 -2.84 13.75 -0.47
N THR A 269 -2.07 13.09 -1.34
CA THR A 269 -2.60 12.12 -2.31
C THR A 269 -3.27 10.93 -1.60
N LEU A 270 -2.63 10.38 -0.57
CA LEU A 270 -3.16 9.23 0.18
C LEU A 270 -4.42 9.60 0.96
N PHE A 271 -4.45 10.76 1.60
CA PHE A 271 -5.62 11.24 2.35
C PHE A 271 -6.83 11.42 1.43
N LEU A 272 -6.62 12.05 0.25
CA LEU A 272 -7.66 12.20 -0.75
C LEU A 272 -8.18 10.84 -1.24
N ALA A 273 -7.27 9.93 -1.61
CA ALA A 273 -7.65 8.60 -2.10
C ALA A 273 -8.40 7.80 -1.03
N THR A 274 -7.95 7.83 0.22
CA THR A 274 -8.58 7.12 1.34
C THR A 274 -9.98 7.69 1.64
N ALA A 275 -10.13 9.02 1.62
CA ALA A 275 -11.44 9.67 1.80
C ALA A 275 -12.43 9.30 0.69
N LEU A 276 -11.95 9.15 -0.55
CA LEU A 276 -12.75 8.70 -1.70
C LEU A 276 -12.97 7.18 -1.74
N GLY A 277 -12.44 6.44 -0.77
CA GLY A 277 -12.54 4.97 -0.70
C GLY A 277 -11.79 4.26 -1.84
N ILE A 278 -10.67 4.82 -2.31
CA ILE A 278 -9.92 4.26 -3.43
C ILE A 278 -8.69 3.53 -2.91
N PRO A 279 -8.57 2.21 -3.15
CA PRO A 279 -7.35 1.48 -2.85
C PRO A 279 -6.24 1.91 -3.83
N VAL A 280 -5.26 2.66 -3.34
CA VAL A 280 -4.13 3.14 -4.14
C VAL A 280 -2.83 2.45 -3.73
N SER A 281 -1.83 2.58 -4.59
CA SER A 281 -0.46 2.19 -4.28
C SER A 281 0.27 3.31 -3.57
N THR A 282 0.59 3.08 -2.31
CA THR A 282 1.42 3.98 -1.52
C THR A 282 2.83 4.07 -2.08
N THR A 283 3.39 2.95 -2.58
CA THR A 283 4.71 2.89 -3.25
C THR A 283 4.75 3.78 -4.50
N HIS A 284 3.72 3.71 -5.36
CA HIS A 284 3.65 4.53 -6.57
C HIS A 284 3.54 6.02 -6.22
N THR A 285 2.71 6.33 -5.23
CA THR A 285 2.49 7.71 -4.79
C THR A 285 3.77 8.37 -4.30
N ILE A 286 4.50 7.73 -3.37
CA ILE A 286 5.74 8.31 -2.84
C ILE A 286 6.86 8.32 -3.87
N THR A 287 6.96 7.28 -4.71
CA THR A 287 7.94 7.26 -5.80
C THR A 287 7.70 8.41 -6.77
N GLY A 288 6.46 8.64 -7.18
CA GLY A 288 6.08 9.80 -8.00
C GLY A 288 6.49 11.12 -7.33
N ALA A 289 6.20 11.27 -6.04
CA ALA A 289 6.55 12.48 -5.28
C ALA A 289 8.08 12.70 -5.19
N ILE A 290 8.86 11.63 -4.96
CA ILE A 290 10.33 11.69 -4.94
C ILE A 290 10.88 12.11 -6.31
N VAL A 291 10.37 11.52 -7.40
CA VAL A 291 10.75 11.89 -8.77
C VAL A 291 10.34 13.33 -9.07
N GLY A 292 9.13 13.75 -8.69
CA GLY A 292 8.65 15.12 -8.85
C GLY A 292 9.55 16.14 -8.18
N VAL A 293 9.90 15.92 -6.92
CA VAL A 293 10.85 16.77 -6.17
C VAL A 293 12.23 16.78 -6.83
N GLY A 294 12.75 15.62 -7.23
CA GLY A 294 14.05 15.51 -7.90
C GLY A 294 14.09 16.31 -9.21
N SER A 295 13.03 16.21 -10.00
CA SER A 295 12.91 16.89 -11.32
C SER A 295 12.88 18.40 -11.23
N THR A 296 12.40 18.99 -10.13
CA THR A 296 12.41 20.45 -9.95
C THR A 296 13.82 21.05 -9.89
N ARG A 297 14.79 20.25 -9.48
CA ARG A 297 16.19 20.69 -9.42
C ARG A 297 16.86 20.57 -10.80
N SER A 298 16.71 19.43 -11.43
CA SER A 298 17.17 19.14 -12.79
C SER A 298 16.64 17.76 -13.18
N MET A 299 16.24 17.57 -14.43
CA MET A 299 15.86 16.25 -14.95
C MET A 299 17.02 15.23 -14.82
N ALA A 300 18.28 15.68 -14.89
CA ALA A 300 19.45 14.84 -14.66
C ALA A 300 19.67 14.45 -13.19
N SER A 301 18.96 15.08 -12.24
CA SER A 301 19.04 14.71 -10.82
C SER A 301 18.28 13.42 -10.49
N VAL A 302 17.46 12.93 -11.40
CA VAL A 302 16.68 11.69 -11.26
C VAL A 302 17.38 10.58 -12.04
N ASN A 303 17.55 9.44 -11.39
CA ASN A 303 18.03 8.23 -12.07
C ASN A 303 16.87 7.54 -12.80
N TRP A 304 16.68 7.95 -14.06
CA TRP A 304 15.58 7.44 -14.90
C TRP A 304 15.68 5.94 -15.18
N GLY A 305 16.89 5.34 -15.14
CA GLY A 305 17.04 3.89 -15.26
C GLY A 305 16.40 3.15 -14.10
N VAL A 306 16.62 3.63 -12.87
CA VAL A 306 15.96 3.08 -11.67
C VAL A 306 14.46 3.36 -11.69
N ALA A 307 14.05 4.58 -12.04
CA ALA A 307 12.62 4.92 -12.15
C ALA A 307 11.91 4.04 -13.18
N GLY A 308 12.53 3.79 -14.34
CA GLY A 308 12.02 2.88 -15.37
C GLY A 308 11.87 1.43 -14.88
N THR A 309 12.86 0.91 -14.15
CA THR A 309 12.77 -0.43 -13.54
C THR A 309 11.59 -0.54 -12.57
N ILE A 310 11.34 0.51 -11.78
CA ILE A 310 10.20 0.57 -10.86
C ILE A 310 8.88 0.58 -11.63
N VAL A 311 8.77 1.37 -12.70
CA VAL A 311 7.56 1.41 -13.56
C VAL A 311 7.29 0.04 -14.19
N TRP A 312 8.31 -0.66 -14.67
CA TRP A 312 8.15 -2.02 -15.19
C TRP A 312 7.65 -2.98 -14.10
N ALA A 313 8.19 -2.90 -12.88
CA ALA A 313 7.69 -3.70 -11.76
C ALA A 313 6.20 -3.42 -11.48
N TRP A 314 5.76 -2.18 -11.62
CA TRP A 314 4.33 -1.83 -11.45
C TRP A 314 3.43 -2.52 -12.49
N ILE A 315 3.85 -2.53 -13.75
CA ILE A 315 3.10 -3.15 -14.86
C ILE A 315 2.99 -4.67 -14.63
N PHE A 316 4.08 -5.32 -14.22
CA PHE A 316 4.11 -6.78 -14.05
C PHE A 316 3.46 -7.26 -12.74
N THR A 317 3.26 -6.41 -11.74
CA THR A 317 2.74 -6.83 -10.43
C THR A 317 1.37 -7.48 -10.52
N ILE A 318 0.40 -6.85 -11.19
CA ILE A 318 -0.96 -7.39 -11.31
C ILE A 318 -0.98 -8.70 -12.09
N PRO A 319 -0.41 -8.80 -13.32
CA PRO A 319 -0.39 -10.05 -14.05
C PRO A 319 0.31 -11.19 -13.32
N ALA A 320 1.48 -10.92 -12.72
CA ALA A 320 2.26 -11.96 -12.05
C ALA A 320 1.55 -12.48 -10.79
N SER A 321 1.03 -11.59 -9.95
CA SER A 321 0.27 -12.01 -8.77
C SER A 321 -1.03 -12.72 -9.15
N ALA A 322 -1.68 -12.32 -10.26
CA ALA A 322 -2.89 -12.99 -10.76
C ALA A 322 -2.61 -14.43 -11.21
N VAL A 323 -1.52 -14.64 -11.94
CA VAL A 323 -1.12 -16.01 -12.37
C VAL A 323 -0.82 -16.89 -11.15
N ILE A 324 -0.05 -16.40 -10.17
CA ILE A 324 0.26 -17.16 -8.96
C ILE A 324 -1.02 -17.45 -8.17
N ALA A 325 -1.94 -16.48 -8.09
CA ALA A 325 -3.22 -16.63 -7.40
C ALA A 325 -4.14 -17.67 -8.07
N ALA A 326 -4.19 -17.68 -9.40
CA ALA A 326 -4.94 -18.71 -10.15
C ALA A 326 -4.39 -20.13 -9.85
N ILE A 327 -3.07 -20.29 -9.84
CA ILE A 327 -2.42 -21.54 -9.46
C ILE A 327 -2.76 -21.89 -8.00
N GLY A 328 -2.67 -20.91 -7.08
CA GLY A 328 -3.03 -21.07 -5.67
C GLY A 328 -4.50 -21.50 -5.50
N TYR A 329 -5.42 -20.93 -6.29
CA TYR A 329 -6.82 -21.33 -6.30
C TYR A 329 -6.98 -22.81 -6.66
N TRP A 330 -6.37 -23.28 -7.75
CA TRP A 330 -6.45 -24.68 -8.16
C TRP A 330 -5.78 -25.64 -7.16
N ILE A 331 -4.66 -25.22 -6.55
CA ILE A 331 -4.04 -26.00 -5.47
C ILE A 331 -4.99 -26.13 -4.28
N SER A 332 -5.71 -25.08 -3.90
CA SER A 332 -6.64 -25.12 -2.76
C SER A 332 -7.77 -26.12 -2.96
N LEU A 333 -8.24 -26.33 -4.20
CA LEU A 333 -9.25 -27.35 -4.53
C LEU A 333 -8.75 -28.79 -4.32
N LEU A 334 -7.44 -28.99 -4.20
CA LEU A 334 -6.84 -30.28 -3.90
C LEU A 334 -6.56 -30.46 -2.40
N LEU A 335 -6.55 -29.38 -1.64
CA LEU A 335 -6.21 -29.40 -0.20
C LEU A 335 -7.44 -29.57 0.69
N TYR A 336 -8.60 -29.00 0.28
CA TYR A 336 -9.86 -29.07 1.08
C TYR A 336 -11.11 -28.83 0.22
#